data_4cd578e92c99ae9161eed69b7f4c2dcc
#
_entry.id   4cd578e92c99ae9161eed69b7f4c2dcc
#
_cell.length_a   1.000
_cell.length_b   1.000
_cell.length_c   1.000
_cell.angle_alpha   90.00
_cell.angle_beta   90.00
_cell.angle_gamma   90.00
#
_symmetry.space_group_name_H-M   'P 1'
#
loop_
_entity.id
_entity.type
_entity.pdbx_description
1 polymer ?
#
loop_
_entity_poly.entity_id
_entity_poly.type
_entity_poly.pdbx_seq_one_letter_code
_entity_poly.pdbx_strand_id
1 'polypeptide(L)'
;MKIINLLCATLILIGAPPGLAKDSPPKDLWDRVEHHDADSNGVKIHYVAIGKGPLIVMIHGFPDFWYTWRKQMDALSGHYRVVAVDQRGYDLSGRPAGIEQYAMPLLVNDVGAVIKAEGRSNAVIVGHDWGGAVAWTLAMTHPEWIQALVILNLPHPSGIQREISNNPEQRKNSQYAFNFQKPGAEKNLTPEKLAGWVKDEAARVHYIEAFNRSDFEAMLNYYRANYPRPDQDPNAAPPAALPKVTVPVLEFHGLGDQALLPGALSGTWDLVEKDFTLVTIPGAGHFVQQDAADLVSTTMSDWLGRRIH
;
A
#
# COMPACT_ATOMS: atom_id res chain seq x y z
N MET A 1 -59.31 72.70 -19.36
CA MET A 1 -58.80 72.03 -18.14
C MET A 1 -58.16 70.71 -18.59
N LYS A 2 -56.84 70.70 -18.67
CA LYS A 2 -56.08 69.45 -19.05
C LYS A 2 -55.41 68.91 -17.79
N ILE A 3 -55.77 67.70 -17.40
CA ILE A 3 -55.23 67.00 -16.24
C ILE A 3 -53.97 66.25 -16.75
N ILE A 4 -52.83 66.59 -16.20
CA ILE A 4 -51.53 65.88 -16.46
C ILE A 4 -51.37 64.78 -15.39
N ASN A 5 -51.43 63.55 -15.82
CA ASN A 5 -51.09 62.40 -14.98
C ASN A 5 -49.58 62.22 -14.90
N LEU A 6 -49.02 62.35 -13.69
CA LEU A 6 -47.60 62.10 -13.39
C LEU A 6 -47.44 60.62 -13.01
N LEU A 7 -46.82 59.83 -13.88
CA LEU A 7 -46.44 58.45 -13.55
C LEU A 7 -45.11 58.47 -12.79
N CYS A 8 -45.15 58.06 -11.51
CA CYS A 8 -43.97 57.78 -10.73
C CYS A 8 -43.47 56.36 -11.08
N ALA A 9 -42.34 56.24 -11.77
CA ALA A 9 -41.66 54.96 -11.98
C ALA A 9 -40.78 54.65 -10.76
N THR A 10 -41.15 53.64 -9.98
CA THR A 10 -40.32 53.11 -8.88
C THR A 10 -39.29 52.15 -9.48
N LEU A 11 -38.02 52.54 -9.44
CA LEU A 11 -36.91 51.70 -9.82
C LEU A 11 -36.61 50.70 -8.71
N ILE A 12 -36.95 49.42 -8.89
CA ILE A 12 -36.56 48.31 -7.99
C ILE A 12 -35.16 47.87 -8.39
N LEU A 13 -34.14 48.20 -7.58
CA LEU A 13 -32.79 47.63 -7.67
C LEU A 13 -32.86 46.17 -7.19
N ILE A 14 -32.87 45.25 -8.12
CA ILE A 14 -32.66 43.84 -7.83
C ILE A 14 -31.16 43.66 -7.58
N GLY A 15 -30.76 43.53 -6.30
CA GLY A 15 -29.41 43.16 -5.92
C GLY A 15 -29.06 41.81 -6.49
N ALA A 16 -27.90 41.69 -7.15
CA ALA A 16 -27.37 40.42 -7.60
C ALA A 16 -27.16 39.47 -6.40
N PRO A 17 -27.49 38.19 -6.50
CA PRO A 17 -27.23 37.23 -5.42
C PRO A 17 -25.71 37.19 -5.14
N PRO A 18 -25.30 37.02 -3.85
CA PRO A 18 -23.91 36.87 -3.50
C PRO A 18 -23.35 35.70 -4.27
N GLY A 19 -22.27 35.95 -5.05
CA GLY A 19 -21.60 34.94 -5.82
C GLY A 19 -21.23 33.78 -4.92
N LEU A 20 -21.65 32.57 -5.28
CA LEU A 20 -21.14 31.33 -4.71
C LEU A 20 -19.61 31.37 -4.83
N ALA A 21 -18.92 31.50 -3.71
CA ALA A 21 -17.49 31.30 -3.67
C ALA A 21 -17.23 29.94 -4.31
N LYS A 22 -16.51 29.92 -5.43
CA LYS A 22 -16.02 28.66 -5.99
C LYS A 22 -15.08 28.10 -4.95
N ASP A 23 -15.50 27.03 -4.26
CA ASP A 23 -14.62 26.28 -3.39
C ASP A 23 -13.38 25.93 -4.22
N SER A 24 -12.22 26.33 -3.73
CA SER A 24 -10.95 25.91 -4.32
C SER A 24 -10.95 24.38 -4.38
N PRO A 25 -10.46 23.77 -5.47
CA PRO A 25 -10.36 22.31 -5.50
C PRO A 25 -9.64 21.83 -4.23
N PRO A 26 -10.06 20.70 -3.65
CA PRO A 26 -9.43 20.18 -2.46
C PRO A 26 -7.92 20.04 -2.74
N LYS A 27 -7.09 20.50 -1.78
CA LYS A 27 -5.63 20.35 -1.89
C LYS A 27 -5.28 18.88 -2.06
N ASP A 28 -4.27 18.58 -2.88
CA ASP A 28 -3.75 17.24 -3.01
C ASP A 28 -3.43 16.65 -1.63
N LEU A 29 -3.55 15.34 -1.49
CA LEU A 29 -3.21 14.65 -0.24
C LEU A 29 -1.76 14.92 0.15
N TRP A 30 -0.88 15.07 -0.82
CA TRP A 30 0.53 15.42 -0.63
C TRP A 30 0.73 16.63 0.29
N ASP A 31 -0.08 17.68 0.13
CA ASP A 31 0.01 18.91 0.90
C ASP A 31 -0.75 18.86 2.24
N ARG A 32 -1.45 17.75 2.54
CA ARG A 32 -2.35 17.62 3.69
C ARG A 32 -1.86 16.68 4.76
N VAL A 33 -0.91 15.81 4.44
CA VAL A 33 -0.37 14.83 5.37
C VAL A 33 0.61 15.42 6.34
N GLU A 34 0.69 14.83 7.52
CA GLU A 34 1.71 15.08 8.53
C GLU A 34 2.87 14.12 8.29
N HIS A 35 4.12 14.61 8.35
CA HIS A 35 5.32 13.80 8.21
C HIS A 35 5.90 13.46 9.58
N HIS A 36 6.23 12.19 9.79
CA HIS A 36 6.75 11.64 11.04
C HIS A 36 7.89 10.66 10.78
N ASP A 37 8.67 10.40 11.83
CA ASP A 37 9.70 9.37 11.84
C ASP A 37 9.53 8.45 13.06
N ALA A 38 9.69 7.14 12.87
CA ALA A 38 9.78 6.15 13.94
C ALA A 38 11.21 5.60 13.99
N ASP A 39 11.71 5.32 15.18
CA ASP A 39 12.99 4.61 15.35
C ASP A 39 12.75 3.11 15.45
N SER A 40 13.28 2.36 14.47
CA SER A 40 13.29 0.90 14.45
C SER A 40 14.70 0.38 14.70
N ASN A 41 15.10 0.31 15.97
CA ASN A 41 16.41 -0.17 16.39
C ASN A 41 17.57 0.57 15.70
N GLY A 42 17.49 1.91 15.66
CA GLY A 42 18.48 2.78 15.06
C GLY A 42 18.28 3.03 13.55
N VAL A 43 17.28 2.41 12.93
CA VAL A 43 16.87 2.71 11.56
C VAL A 43 15.66 3.64 11.59
N LYS A 44 15.81 4.82 11.00
CA LYS A 44 14.71 5.76 10.83
C LYS A 44 13.68 5.21 9.83
N ILE A 45 12.42 5.11 10.22
CA ILE A 45 11.31 4.79 9.34
C ILE A 45 10.43 6.02 9.21
N HIS A 46 10.47 6.63 8.04
CA HIS A 46 9.59 7.74 7.70
C HIS A 46 8.18 7.23 7.42
N TYR A 47 7.19 7.99 7.85
CA TYR A 47 5.79 7.75 7.49
C TYR A 47 5.01 9.05 7.44
N VAL A 48 3.93 9.03 6.70
CA VAL A 48 2.96 10.11 6.67
C VAL A 48 1.67 9.69 7.36
N ALA A 49 0.94 10.67 7.89
CA ALA A 49 -0.28 10.41 8.62
C ALA A 49 -1.35 11.47 8.36
N ILE A 50 -2.62 11.05 8.42
CA ILE A 50 -3.78 11.93 8.30
C ILE A 50 -4.97 11.35 9.06
N GLY A 51 -5.90 12.22 9.49
CA GLY A 51 -7.12 11.80 10.16
C GLY A 51 -6.95 11.47 11.64
N LYS A 52 -8.03 11.00 12.27
CA LYS A 52 -8.09 10.62 13.69
C LYS A 52 -9.00 9.41 13.85
N GLY A 53 -8.76 8.59 14.89
CA GLY A 53 -9.57 7.41 15.17
C GLY A 53 -8.71 6.15 15.38
N PRO A 54 -9.27 4.96 15.10
CA PRO A 54 -8.51 3.72 15.06
C PRO A 54 -7.37 3.77 14.04
N LEU A 55 -6.24 3.15 14.37
CA LEU A 55 -5.04 3.23 13.54
C LEU A 55 -5.10 2.25 12.36
N ILE A 56 -4.78 2.74 11.17
CA ILE A 56 -4.49 1.94 9.97
C ILE A 56 -3.05 2.22 9.56
N VAL A 57 -2.23 1.18 9.36
CA VAL A 57 -0.87 1.29 8.83
C VAL A 57 -0.82 0.63 7.45
N MET A 58 -0.46 1.41 6.43
CA MET A 58 -0.38 0.99 5.03
C MET A 58 1.07 0.85 4.60
N ILE A 59 1.42 -0.30 4.01
CA ILE A 59 2.77 -0.72 3.66
C ILE A 59 2.81 -0.96 2.15
N HIS A 60 3.60 -0.16 1.44
CA HIS A 60 3.76 -0.26 -0.02
C HIS A 60 4.68 -1.42 -0.42
N GLY A 61 4.79 -1.71 -1.72
CA GLY A 61 5.69 -2.69 -2.30
C GLY A 61 6.79 -2.09 -3.18
N PHE A 62 7.23 -2.85 -4.18
CA PHE A 62 8.24 -2.47 -5.16
C PHE A 62 7.59 -2.32 -6.56
N PRO A 63 7.97 -1.32 -7.35
CA PRO A 63 8.64 -0.07 -6.96
C PRO A 63 7.60 0.98 -6.58
N ASP A 64 7.53 1.30 -5.31
CA ASP A 64 6.47 2.17 -4.79
C ASP A 64 6.95 2.99 -3.59
N PHE A 65 6.10 3.84 -3.00
CA PHE A 65 6.35 4.57 -1.77
C PHE A 65 5.00 4.97 -1.14
N TRP A 66 4.99 5.68 -0.01
CA TRP A 66 3.77 5.99 0.74
C TRP A 66 2.62 6.57 -0.11
N TYR A 67 2.92 7.34 -1.17
CA TYR A 67 1.92 8.05 -1.98
C TYR A 67 1.05 7.12 -2.86
N THR A 68 1.41 5.85 -2.97
CA THR A 68 0.55 4.84 -3.60
C THR A 68 -0.82 4.78 -2.96
N TRP A 69 -0.88 5.06 -1.65
CA TRP A 69 -2.07 4.98 -0.82
C TRP A 69 -2.92 6.25 -0.82
N ARG A 70 -2.55 7.30 -1.59
CA ARG A 70 -3.21 8.61 -1.56
C ARG A 70 -4.73 8.56 -1.65
N LYS A 71 -5.28 7.66 -2.47
CA LYS A 71 -6.74 7.52 -2.65
C LYS A 71 -7.40 6.86 -1.44
N GLN A 72 -6.79 5.80 -0.90
CA GLN A 72 -7.27 5.10 0.29
C GLN A 72 -7.13 5.95 1.54
N MET A 73 -6.02 6.66 1.70
CA MET A 73 -5.81 7.59 2.81
C MET A 73 -6.86 8.69 2.82
N ASP A 74 -7.15 9.30 1.67
CA ASP A 74 -8.17 10.35 1.56
C ASP A 74 -9.55 9.82 1.93
N ALA A 75 -9.92 8.66 1.38
CA ALA A 75 -11.22 8.04 1.62
C ALA A 75 -11.45 7.62 3.09
N LEU A 76 -10.39 7.20 3.79
CA LEU A 76 -10.50 6.64 5.14
C LEU A 76 -10.22 7.65 6.25
N SER A 77 -9.58 8.79 5.95
CA SER A 77 -9.12 9.78 6.93
C SER A 77 -10.24 10.44 7.75
N GLY A 78 -11.48 10.38 7.27
CA GLY A 78 -12.64 10.91 8.00
C GLY A 78 -13.00 10.11 9.27
N HIS A 79 -12.60 8.84 9.34
CA HIS A 79 -12.96 7.93 10.42
C HIS A 79 -11.78 7.24 11.09
N TYR A 80 -10.60 7.28 10.47
CA TYR A 80 -9.42 6.56 10.93
C TYR A 80 -8.20 7.49 10.99
N ARG A 81 -7.27 7.20 11.87
CA ARG A 81 -5.89 7.66 11.79
C ARG A 81 -5.20 6.77 10.76
N VAL A 82 -4.95 7.30 9.56
CA VAL A 82 -4.36 6.57 8.46
C VAL A 82 -2.90 6.95 8.32
N VAL A 83 -2.04 5.97 8.39
CA VAL A 83 -0.59 6.06 8.28
C VAL A 83 -0.12 5.30 7.06
N ALA A 84 0.76 5.88 6.25
CA ALA A 84 1.45 5.19 5.17
C ALA A 84 2.95 5.33 5.35
N VAL A 85 3.66 4.20 5.36
CA VAL A 85 5.10 4.16 5.62
C VAL A 85 5.90 4.24 4.32
N ASP A 86 7.11 4.81 4.38
CA ASP A 86 8.18 4.47 3.45
C ASP A 86 8.97 3.31 4.07
N GLN A 87 9.01 2.18 3.41
CA GLN A 87 9.79 1.05 3.90
C GLN A 87 11.30 1.41 3.92
N ARG A 88 12.11 0.72 4.75
CA ARG A 88 13.56 0.95 4.75
C ARG A 88 14.15 0.83 3.36
N GLY A 89 15.07 1.71 2.98
CA GLY A 89 15.64 1.77 1.64
C GLY A 89 14.89 2.69 0.67
N TYR A 90 13.67 3.09 1.00
CA TYR A 90 12.82 3.91 0.15
C TYR A 90 12.71 5.35 0.67
N ASP A 91 12.61 6.28 -0.25
CA ASP A 91 12.35 7.72 -0.07
C ASP A 91 13.08 8.33 1.14
N LEU A 92 12.37 8.73 2.17
CA LEU A 92 12.90 9.42 3.36
C LEU A 92 13.30 8.48 4.49
N SER A 93 13.07 7.17 4.36
CA SER A 93 13.47 6.17 5.35
C SER A 93 14.97 5.86 5.32
N GLY A 94 15.47 5.31 6.40
CA GLY A 94 16.86 4.86 6.57
C GLY A 94 17.21 3.75 5.56
N ARG A 95 18.51 3.70 5.20
CA ARG A 95 19.07 2.79 4.18
C ARG A 95 20.25 2.03 4.76
N PRO A 96 20.01 1.11 5.72
CA PRO A 96 21.10 0.35 6.30
C PRO A 96 21.80 -0.51 5.25
N ALA A 97 23.13 -0.57 5.30
CA ALA A 97 23.92 -1.37 4.37
C ALA A 97 23.86 -2.86 4.74
N GLY A 98 23.90 -3.72 3.73
CA GLY A 98 23.91 -5.18 3.89
C GLY A 98 22.55 -5.82 3.64
N ILE A 99 22.57 -6.98 2.99
CA ILE A 99 21.37 -7.73 2.61
C ILE A 99 20.59 -8.18 3.85
N GLU A 100 21.29 -8.57 4.91
CA GLU A 100 20.73 -9.02 6.19
C GLU A 100 19.86 -7.98 6.88
N GLN A 101 20.09 -6.68 6.60
CA GLN A 101 19.30 -5.57 7.13
C GLN A 101 17.88 -5.51 6.54
N TYR A 102 17.61 -6.30 5.52
CA TYR A 102 16.31 -6.38 4.84
C TYR A 102 15.60 -7.72 5.07
N ALA A 103 16.09 -8.50 6.04
CA ALA A 103 15.45 -9.76 6.45
C ALA A 103 14.03 -9.49 7.02
N MET A 104 13.09 -10.37 6.70
CA MET A 104 11.66 -10.21 7.02
C MET A 104 11.37 -9.84 8.48
N PRO A 105 12.04 -10.42 9.52
CA PRO A 105 11.79 -10.01 10.90
C PRO A 105 12.10 -8.53 11.17
N LEU A 106 13.09 -7.94 10.50
CA LEU A 106 13.43 -6.53 10.66
C LEU A 106 12.37 -5.63 10.00
N LEU A 107 11.84 -6.05 8.83
CA LEU A 107 10.76 -5.33 8.15
C LEU A 107 9.45 -5.35 8.97
N VAL A 108 9.17 -6.47 9.62
CA VAL A 108 8.05 -6.60 10.58
C VAL A 108 8.24 -5.66 11.77
N ASN A 109 9.46 -5.60 12.33
CA ASN A 109 9.76 -4.69 13.44
C ASN A 109 9.61 -3.21 13.08
N ASP A 110 9.84 -2.82 11.81
CA ASP A 110 9.60 -1.45 11.34
C ASP A 110 8.13 -1.06 11.51
N VAL A 111 7.22 -1.96 11.14
CA VAL A 111 5.79 -1.72 11.32
C VAL A 111 5.43 -1.62 12.80
N GLY A 112 5.99 -2.48 13.65
CA GLY A 112 5.83 -2.41 15.10
C GLY A 112 6.32 -1.09 15.69
N ALA A 113 7.44 -0.56 15.17
CA ALA A 113 7.98 0.74 15.59
C ALA A 113 7.02 1.90 15.22
N VAL A 114 6.39 1.86 14.04
CA VAL A 114 5.40 2.86 13.61
C VAL A 114 4.14 2.78 14.47
N ILE A 115 3.59 1.58 14.74
CA ILE A 115 2.45 1.39 15.64
C ILE A 115 2.74 2.00 17.02
N LYS A 116 3.93 1.76 17.56
CA LYS A 116 4.38 2.29 18.85
C LYS A 116 4.55 3.82 18.81
N ALA A 117 5.09 4.38 17.72
CA ALA A 117 5.27 5.82 17.54
C ALA A 117 3.92 6.56 17.52
N GLU A 118 2.87 5.94 16.97
CA GLU A 118 1.49 6.44 17.01
C GLU A 118 0.81 6.22 18.38
N GLY A 119 1.54 5.72 19.40
CA GLY A 119 1.03 5.51 20.77
C GLY A 119 -0.01 4.40 20.85
N ARG A 120 0.06 3.41 19.95
CA ARG A 120 -0.89 2.29 19.88
C ARG A 120 -0.19 0.96 20.19
N SER A 121 -0.97 -0.05 20.56
CA SER A 121 -0.50 -1.43 20.75
C SER A 121 -0.85 -2.33 19.55
N ASN A 122 -1.82 -1.92 18.75
CA ASN A 122 -2.25 -2.65 17.55
C ASN A 122 -2.87 -1.69 16.52
N ALA A 123 -3.02 -2.18 15.29
CA ALA A 123 -3.58 -1.44 14.16
C ALA A 123 -4.28 -2.37 13.17
N VAL A 124 -5.06 -1.80 12.26
CA VAL A 124 -5.37 -2.45 10.98
C VAL A 124 -4.11 -2.38 10.13
N ILE A 125 -3.67 -3.49 9.57
CA ILE A 125 -2.51 -3.56 8.69
C ILE A 125 -2.95 -3.76 7.25
N VAL A 126 -2.46 -2.91 6.37
CA VAL A 126 -2.74 -2.94 4.93
C VAL A 126 -1.41 -3.11 4.19
N GLY A 127 -1.31 -4.10 3.32
CA GLY A 127 -0.07 -4.34 2.58
C GLY A 127 -0.29 -4.63 1.10
N HIS A 128 0.58 -4.09 0.26
CA HIS A 128 0.65 -4.35 -1.17
C HIS A 128 2.03 -4.90 -1.55
N ASP A 129 2.10 -5.93 -2.40
CA ASP A 129 3.35 -6.53 -2.90
C ASP A 129 4.31 -6.86 -1.74
N TRP A 130 5.56 -6.35 -1.68
CA TRP A 130 6.46 -6.57 -0.52
C TRP A 130 5.84 -6.12 0.80
N GLY A 131 5.07 -5.04 0.81
CA GLY A 131 4.29 -4.64 1.99
C GLY A 131 3.25 -5.68 2.38
N GLY A 132 2.68 -6.39 1.42
CA GLY A 132 1.81 -7.54 1.65
C GLY A 132 2.56 -8.74 2.27
N ALA A 133 3.81 -8.99 1.82
CA ALA A 133 4.66 -10.04 2.42
C ALA A 133 4.98 -9.74 3.89
N VAL A 134 5.29 -8.47 4.20
CA VAL A 134 5.49 -8.00 5.57
C VAL A 134 4.21 -8.15 6.37
N ALA A 135 3.06 -7.76 5.82
CA ALA A 135 1.77 -7.81 6.49
C ALA A 135 1.30 -9.25 6.78
N TRP A 136 1.44 -10.18 5.83
CA TRP A 136 1.20 -11.60 6.06
C TRP A 136 2.10 -12.16 7.17
N THR A 137 3.41 -11.86 7.09
CA THR A 137 4.37 -12.33 8.11
C THR A 137 4.04 -11.77 9.48
N LEU A 138 3.73 -10.48 9.58
CA LEU A 138 3.31 -9.84 10.81
C LEU A 138 2.08 -10.55 11.41
N ALA A 139 1.08 -10.88 10.58
CA ALA A 139 -0.14 -11.56 11.04
C ALA A 139 0.12 -12.97 11.56
N MET A 140 1.14 -13.66 11.05
CA MET A 140 1.53 -14.99 11.47
C MET A 140 2.44 -15.00 12.72
N THR A 141 3.23 -13.92 12.93
CA THR A 141 4.26 -13.87 13.98
C THR A 141 3.88 -12.99 15.17
N HIS A 142 3.10 -11.94 14.94
CA HIS A 142 2.67 -10.95 15.94
C HIS A 142 1.19 -10.60 15.81
N PRO A 143 0.27 -11.59 15.88
CA PRO A 143 -1.17 -11.33 15.72
C PRO A 143 -1.71 -10.35 16.77
N GLU A 144 -1.07 -10.20 17.92
CA GLU A 144 -1.41 -9.23 18.96
C GLU A 144 -1.25 -7.77 18.53
N TRP A 145 -0.48 -7.49 17.46
CA TRP A 145 -0.33 -6.15 16.91
C TRP A 145 -1.38 -5.82 15.85
N ILE A 146 -2.25 -6.77 15.50
CA ILE A 146 -3.18 -6.64 14.37
C ILE A 146 -4.64 -6.76 14.83
N GLN A 147 -5.46 -5.78 14.46
CA GLN A 147 -6.92 -5.85 14.60
C GLN A 147 -7.58 -6.53 13.40
N ALA A 148 -7.09 -6.24 12.21
CA ALA A 148 -7.55 -6.81 10.95
C ALA A 148 -6.44 -6.67 9.89
N LEU A 149 -6.42 -7.57 8.91
CA LEU A 149 -5.44 -7.60 7.83
C LEU A 149 -6.12 -7.30 6.49
N VAL A 150 -5.54 -6.38 5.72
CA VAL A 150 -5.97 -6.09 4.35
C VAL A 150 -4.78 -6.30 3.41
N ILE A 151 -4.94 -7.15 2.41
CA ILE A 151 -3.89 -7.47 1.45
C ILE A 151 -4.31 -7.08 0.04
N LEU A 152 -3.40 -6.50 -0.70
CA LEU A 152 -3.59 -6.12 -2.09
C LEU A 152 -2.48 -6.74 -2.95
N ASN A 153 -2.86 -7.52 -3.95
CA ASN A 153 -1.97 -8.16 -4.93
C ASN A 153 -0.67 -8.71 -4.33
N LEU A 154 -0.81 -9.48 -3.26
CA LEU A 154 0.11 -10.50 -2.80
C LEU A 154 -0.67 -11.66 -2.18
N PRO A 155 -0.92 -12.75 -2.92
CA PRO A 155 -1.48 -13.97 -2.34
C PRO A 155 -0.65 -14.48 -1.15
N HIS A 156 -1.27 -15.28 -0.29
CA HIS A 156 -0.58 -15.86 0.86
C HIS A 156 0.76 -16.53 0.46
N PRO A 157 1.85 -16.38 1.24
CA PRO A 157 3.18 -16.90 0.88
C PRO A 157 3.20 -18.38 0.49
N SER A 158 2.38 -19.23 1.13
CA SER A 158 2.26 -20.65 0.74
C SER A 158 1.67 -20.85 -0.67
N GLY A 159 0.72 -19.99 -1.06
CA GLY A 159 0.15 -19.99 -2.42
C GLY A 159 1.19 -19.57 -3.47
N ILE A 160 1.94 -18.51 -3.20
CA ILE A 160 3.04 -18.06 -4.05
C ILE A 160 4.09 -19.15 -4.22
N GLN A 161 4.54 -19.75 -3.11
CA GLN A 161 5.53 -20.82 -3.14
C GLN A 161 5.05 -22.03 -3.95
N ARG A 162 3.78 -22.43 -3.79
CA ARG A 162 3.17 -23.51 -4.57
C ARG A 162 3.18 -23.20 -6.06
N GLU A 163 2.78 -21.99 -6.46
CA GLU A 163 2.74 -21.58 -7.87
C GLU A 163 4.15 -21.48 -8.48
N ILE A 164 5.11 -20.89 -7.78
CA ILE A 164 6.50 -20.84 -8.26
C ILE A 164 7.05 -22.26 -8.47
N SER A 165 6.71 -23.21 -7.58
CA SER A 165 7.21 -24.59 -7.68
C SER A 165 6.54 -25.40 -8.80
N ASN A 166 5.23 -25.21 -9.03
CA ASN A 166 4.42 -26.10 -9.85
C ASN A 166 3.88 -25.48 -11.14
N ASN A 167 3.85 -24.15 -11.27
CA ASN A 167 3.29 -23.45 -12.42
C ASN A 167 4.41 -22.83 -13.27
N PRO A 168 4.68 -23.36 -14.49
CA PRO A 168 5.71 -22.82 -15.37
C PRO A 168 5.47 -21.36 -15.78
N GLU A 169 4.20 -20.94 -15.91
CA GLU A 169 3.86 -19.58 -16.27
C GLU A 169 4.20 -18.62 -15.11
N GLN A 170 3.82 -18.96 -13.88
CA GLN A 170 4.21 -18.18 -12.71
C GLN A 170 5.74 -18.08 -12.60
N ARG A 171 6.45 -19.19 -12.82
CA ARG A 171 7.92 -19.19 -12.79
C ARG A 171 8.53 -18.27 -13.84
N LYS A 172 7.98 -18.27 -15.06
CA LYS A 172 8.38 -17.35 -16.13
C LYS A 172 8.14 -15.91 -15.74
N ASN A 173 6.95 -15.62 -15.20
CA ASN A 173 6.57 -14.28 -14.78
C ASN A 173 7.37 -13.77 -13.58
N SER A 174 7.87 -14.68 -12.73
CA SER A 174 8.74 -14.38 -11.59
C SER A 174 10.23 -14.17 -11.97
N GLN A 175 10.60 -14.27 -13.26
CA GLN A 175 12.00 -14.19 -13.68
C GLN A 175 12.64 -12.84 -13.32
N TYR A 176 11.88 -11.76 -13.27
CA TYR A 176 12.37 -10.46 -12.85
C TYR A 176 12.92 -10.48 -11.41
N ALA A 177 12.24 -11.19 -10.50
CA ALA A 177 12.64 -11.31 -9.09
C ALA A 177 13.97 -12.08 -8.95
N PHE A 178 14.21 -13.10 -9.76
CA PHE A 178 15.51 -13.77 -9.85
C PHE A 178 16.59 -12.87 -10.45
N ASN A 179 16.25 -12.04 -11.43
CA ASN A 179 17.19 -11.09 -12.02
C ASN A 179 17.59 -10.00 -11.03
N PHE A 180 16.68 -9.54 -10.17
CA PHE A 180 16.95 -8.54 -9.13
C PHE A 180 17.91 -9.04 -8.04
N GLN A 181 18.02 -10.35 -7.85
CA GLN A 181 18.97 -10.94 -6.91
C GLN A 181 20.43 -10.90 -7.40
N LYS A 182 20.65 -10.70 -8.70
CA LYS A 182 22.00 -10.69 -9.29
C LYS A 182 22.79 -9.46 -8.81
N PRO A 183 24.09 -9.60 -8.50
CA PRO A 183 24.94 -8.47 -8.20
C PRO A 183 24.92 -7.41 -9.31
N GLY A 184 24.76 -6.15 -8.96
CA GLY A 184 24.76 -5.05 -9.93
C GLY A 184 23.44 -4.85 -10.68
N ALA A 185 22.37 -5.59 -10.36
CA ALA A 185 21.07 -5.44 -10.99
C ALA A 185 20.49 -4.01 -10.79
N GLU A 186 20.78 -3.37 -9.65
CA GLU A 186 20.40 -2.00 -9.32
C GLU A 186 20.91 -0.95 -10.33
N LYS A 187 22.04 -1.21 -10.99
CA LYS A 187 22.66 -0.29 -11.98
C LYS A 187 21.81 -0.10 -13.25
N ASN A 188 20.84 -0.99 -13.47
CA ASN A 188 19.93 -0.92 -14.62
C ASN A 188 18.63 -0.16 -14.30
N LEU A 189 18.43 0.25 -13.07
CA LEU A 189 17.27 0.97 -12.61
C LEU A 189 17.51 2.49 -12.71
N THR A 190 16.45 3.22 -13.05
CA THR A 190 16.41 4.68 -12.96
C THR A 190 15.06 5.10 -12.40
N PRO A 191 14.96 6.30 -11.79
CA PRO A 191 13.68 6.80 -11.27
C PRO A 191 12.56 6.78 -12.31
N GLU A 192 12.85 7.17 -13.56
CA GLU A 192 11.88 7.23 -14.65
C GLU A 192 11.39 5.84 -15.05
N LYS A 193 12.31 4.84 -15.11
CA LYS A 193 11.92 3.45 -15.39
C LYS A 193 11.04 2.89 -14.28
N LEU A 194 11.40 3.14 -13.02
CA LEU A 194 10.63 2.69 -11.87
C LEU A 194 9.26 3.36 -11.79
N ALA A 195 9.13 4.64 -12.17
CA ALA A 195 7.87 5.37 -12.22
C ALA A 195 7.05 5.12 -13.49
N GLY A 196 7.56 4.32 -14.45
CA GLY A 196 6.95 4.13 -15.78
C GLY A 196 5.55 3.51 -15.76
N TRP A 197 5.20 2.77 -14.72
CA TRP A 197 3.87 2.16 -14.55
C TRP A 197 2.81 3.15 -14.03
N VAL A 198 3.20 4.28 -13.46
CA VAL A 198 2.28 5.28 -12.89
C VAL A 198 1.54 6.00 -14.02
N LYS A 199 0.24 5.79 -14.11
CA LYS A 199 -0.62 6.35 -15.17
C LYS A 199 -0.95 7.82 -14.96
N ASP A 200 -1.07 8.24 -13.70
CA ASP A 200 -1.34 9.62 -13.29
C ASP A 200 -0.05 10.46 -13.42
N GLU A 201 -0.02 11.36 -14.41
CA GLU A 201 1.17 12.17 -14.71
C GLU A 201 1.55 13.13 -13.57
N ALA A 202 0.56 13.69 -12.88
CA ALA A 202 0.82 14.57 -11.74
C ALA A 202 1.46 13.78 -10.58
N ALA A 203 0.93 12.60 -10.28
CA ALA A 203 1.51 11.71 -9.28
C ALA A 203 2.91 11.22 -9.68
N ARG A 204 3.15 10.93 -10.96
CA ARG A 204 4.44 10.42 -11.45
C ARG A 204 5.62 11.31 -11.08
N VAL A 205 5.44 12.63 -11.01
CA VAL A 205 6.49 13.57 -10.58
C VAL A 205 6.95 13.23 -9.16
N HIS A 206 6.03 13.01 -8.23
CA HIS A 206 6.35 12.63 -6.86
C HIS A 206 7.06 11.27 -6.77
N TYR A 207 6.70 10.32 -7.64
CA TYR A 207 7.37 9.02 -7.73
C TYR A 207 8.83 9.16 -8.18
N ILE A 208 9.09 9.96 -9.22
CA ILE A 208 10.46 10.21 -9.70
C ILE A 208 11.30 10.89 -8.60
N GLU A 209 10.73 11.86 -7.89
CA GLU A 209 11.40 12.51 -6.76
C GLU A 209 11.70 11.54 -5.62
N ALA A 210 10.75 10.69 -5.24
CA ALA A 210 10.92 9.68 -4.20
C ALA A 210 12.01 8.67 -4.59
N PHE A 211 12.01 8.18 -5.82
CA PHE A 211 13.04 7.25 -6.30
C PHE A 211 14.42 7.88 -6.43
N ASN A 212 14.52 9.18 -6.72
CA ASN A 212 15.80 9.91 -6.65
C ASN A 212 16.37 9.96 -5.22
N ARG A 213 15.52 9.90 -4.20
CA ARG A 213 15.91 9.83 -2.80
C ARG A 213 16.11 8.40 -2.30
N SER A 214 15.61 7.40 -2.99
CA SER A 214 15.69 5.98 -2.62
C SER A 214 17.06 5.37 -2.94
N ASP A 215 17.36 4.24 -2.30
CA ASP A 215 18.56 3.43 -2.59
C ASP A 215 18.14 2.16 -3.34
N PHE A 216 18.48 2.08 -4.62
CA PHE A 216 18.08 0.94 -5.47
C PHE A 216 18.70 -0.38 -5.04
N GLU A 217 19.91 -0.38 -4.49
CA GLU A 217 20.49 -1.58 -3.91
C GLU A 217 19.68 -2.06 -2.72
N ALA A 218 19.33 -1.14 -1.82
CA ALA A 218 18.47 -1.39 -0.67
C ALA A 218 17.09 -1.92 -1.08
N MET A 219 16.46 -1.33 -2.11
CA MET A 219 15.19 -1.79 -2.65
C MET A 219 15.28 -3.24 -3.18
N LEU A 220 16.38 -3.60 -3.85
CA LEU A 220 16.58 -4.96 -4.35
C LEU A 220 17.00 -5.96 -3.26
N ASN A 221 17.45 -5.49 -2.10
CA ASN A 221 17.78 -6.37 -0.98
C ASN A 221 16.55 -7.07 -0.37
N TYR A 222 15.34 -6.57 -0.58
CA TYR A 222 14.11 -7.30 -0.28
C TYR A 222 14.05 -8.64 -1.01
N TYR A 223 14.39 -8.65 -2.30
CA TYR A 223 14.46 -9.87 -3.12
C TYR A 223 15.65 -10.75 -2.72
N ARG A 224 16.82 -10.16 -2.46
CA ARG A 224 18.03 -10.90 -2.09
C ARG A 224 17.92 -11.60 -0.74
N ALA A 225 17.23 -10.98 0.22
CA ALA A 225 17.07 -11.49 1.57
C ALA A 225 15.92 -12.50 1.71
N ASN A 226 14.80 -12.32 0.96
CA ASN A 226 13.53 -12.98 1.29
C ASN A 226 12.89 -13.76 0.13
N TYR A 227 13.32 -13.55 -1.12
CA TYR A 227 12.73 -14.26 -2.25
C TYR A 227 13.46 -15.61 -2.49
N PRO A 228 12.78 -16.66 -2.95
CA PRO A 228 13.42 -17.93 -3.28
C PRO A 228 14.64 -17.75 -4.21
N ARG A 229 15.70 -18.52 -3.98
CA ARG A 229 16.90 -18.46 -4.83
C ARG A 229 16.79 -19.43 -6.00
N PRO A 230 17.33 -19.08 -7.18
CA PRO A 230 17.27 -19.94 -8.36
C PRO A 230 17.99 -21.28 -8.19
N ASP A 231 18.99 -21.33 -7.29
CA ASP A 231 19.88 -22.45 -7.01
C ASP A 231 19.47 -23.26 -5.78
N GLN A 232 18.28 -22.99 -5.22
CA GLN A 232 17.76 -23.83 -4.14
C GLN A 232 17.56 -25.27 -4.64
N ASP A 233 18.07 -26.22 -3.85
CA ASP A 233 17.90 -27.65 -4.13
C ASP A 233 16.40 -27.98 -4.27
N PRO A 234 15.95 -28.46 -5.44
CA PRO A 234 14.55 -28.83 -5.63
C PRO A 234 14.12 -30.00 -4.73
N ASN A 235 15.07 -30.75 -4.16
CA ASN A 235 14.82 -31.83 -3.20
C ASN A 235 14.99 -31.38 -1.74
N ALA A 236 15.23 -30.10 -1.49
CA ALA A 236 15.25 -29.58 -0.12
C ALA A 236 13.93 -29.93 0.59
N ALA A 237 14.02 -30.26 1.88
CA ALA A 237 12.83 -30.48 2.68
C ALA A 237 11.85 -29.30 2.53
N PRO A 238 10.54 -29.56 2.34
CA PRO A 238 9.57 -28.50 2.24
C PRO A 238 9.69 -27.59 3.47
N PRO A 239 9.55 -26.27 3.29
CA PRO A 239 9.58 -25.37 4.44
C PRO A 239 8.52 -25.78 5.45
N ALA A 240 8.80 -25.56 6.74
CA ALA A 240 7.83 -25.81 7.79
C ALA A 240 6.50 -25.10 7.47
N ALA A 241 5.39 -25.76 7.84
CA ALA A 241 4.09 -25.16 7.67
C ALA A 241 4.03 -23.80 8.40
N LEU A 242 3.59 -22.78 7.68
CA LEU A 242 3.43 -21.45 8.26
C LEU A 242 2.28 -21.45 9.28
N PRO A 243 2.37 -20.66 10.36
CA PRO A 243 1.26 -20.47 11.28
C PRO A 243 0.01 -19.97 10.56
N LYS A 244 -1.16 -20.35 11.06
CA LYS A 244 -2.41 -19.78 10.55
C LYS A 244 -2.58 -18.33 10.98
N VAL A 245 -3.26 -17.55 10.16
CA VAL A 245 -3.63 -16.19 10.49
C VAL A 245 -4.89 -16.19 11.35
N THR A 246 -4.81 -15.59 12.53
CA THR A 246 -5.86 -15.62 13.56
C THR A 246 -6.69 -14.34 13.63
N VAL A 247 -6.52 -13.44 12.66
CA VAL A 247 -7.26 -12.16 12.53
C VAL A 247 -8.15 -12.18 11.30
N PRO A 248 -9.21 -11.34 11.22
CA PRO A 248 -10.01 -11.18 9.98
C PRO A 248 -9.16 -10.69 8.83
N VAL A 249 -9.41 -11.22 7.62
CA VAL A 249 -8.65 -10.88 6.41
C VAL A 249 -9.57 -10.41 5.29
N LEU A 250 -9.20 -9.28 4.66
CA LEU A 250 -9.73 -8.81 3.38
C LEU A 250 -8.60 -8.85 2.35
N GLU A 251 -8.75 -9.61 1.29
CA GLU A 251 -7.76 -9.72 0.21
C GLU A 251 -8.35 -9.21 -1.11
N PHE A 252 -7.65 -8.29 -1.76
CA PHE A 252 -7.94 -7.84 -3.13
C PHE A 252 -6.92 -8.40 -4.10
N HIS A 253 -7.38 -8.80 -5.27
CA HIS A 253 -6.49 -9.24 -6.34
C HIS A 253 -6.97 -8.78 -7.71
N GLY A 254 -6.14 -8.01 -8.41
CA GLY A 254 -6.36 -7.64 -9.79
C GLY A 254 -6.06 -8.82 -10.72
N LEU A 255 -7.06 -9.32 -11.44
CA LEU A 255 -6.90 -10.51 -12.30
C LEU A 255 -5.99 -10.30 -13.52
N GLY A 256 -5.65 -9.05 -13.83
CA GLY A 256 -4.66 -8.67 -14.84
C GLY A 256 -3.21 -8.64 -14.34
N ASP A 257 -2.95 -9.02 -13.08
CA ASP A 257 -1.59 -9.09 -12.52
C ASP A 257 -0.75 -10.11 -13.28
N GLN A 258 0.34 -9.61 -13.88
CA GLN A 258 1.28 -10.45 -14.62
C GLN A 258 2.44 -10.94 -13.75
N ALA A 259 2.66 -10.34 -12.58
CA ALA A 259 3.72 -10.74 -11.67
C ALA A 259 3.27 -11.89 -10.76
N LEU A 260 2.05 -11.81 -10.26
CA LEU A 260 1.46 -12.73 -9.28
C LEU A 260 0.13 -13.24 -9.83
N LEU A 261 0.15 -14.45 -10.39
CA LEU A 261 -1.02 -15.04 -11.02
C LEU A 261 -2.09 -15.44 -10.00
N PRO A 262 -3.40 -15.34 -10.35
CA PRO A 262 -4.49 -15.58 -9.42
C PRO A 262 -4.59 -17.03 -8.92
N GLY A 263 -3.89 -17.99 -9.55
CA GLY A 263 -3.79 -19.37 -9.07
C GLY A 263 -3.27 -19.47 -7.64
N ALA A 264 -2.40 -18.52 -7.23
CA ALA A 264 -1.83 -18.49 -5.90
C ALA A 264 -2.85 -18.17 -4.77
N LEU A 265 -4.00 -17.60 -5.10
CA LEU A 265 -5.09 -17.32 -4.16
C LEU A 265 -5.77 -18.61 -3.65
N SER A 266 -5.69 -19.70 -4.43
CA SER A 266 -6.37 -20.94 -4.11
C SER A 266 -5.85 -21.55 -2.79
N GLY A 267 -6.77 -21.90 -1.89
CA GLY A 267 -6.45 -22.49 -0.59
C GLY A 267 -6.08 -21.47 0.51
N THR A 268 -6.08 -20.16 0.26
CA THR A 268 -5.82 -19.15 1.30
C THR A 268 -6.83 -19.26 2.46
N TRP A 269 -8.07 -19.61 2.17
CA TRP A 269 -9.13 -19.81 3.19
C TRP A 269 -8.84 -20.92 4.21
N ASP A 270 -7.98 -21.89 3.89
CA ASP A 270 -7.56 -22.94 4.82
C ASP A 270 -6.48 -22.45 5.80
N LEU A 271 -5.87 -21.31 5.52
CA LEU A 271 -4.78 -20.69 6.27
C LEU A 271 -5.23 -19.52 7.16
N VAL A 272 -6.52 -19.18 7.13
CA VAL A 272 -7.12 -18.12 7.95
C VAL A 272 -8.15 -18.73 8.90
N GLU A 273 -8.02 -18.47 10.20
CA GLU A 273 -8.94 -19.03 11.24
C GLU A 273 -10.19 -18.18 11.46
N LYS A 274 -10.13 -16.91 11.09
CA LYS A 274 -11.26 -15.97 11.15
C LYS A 274 -11.93 -15.85 9.77
N ASP A 275 -12.81 -14.85 9.63
CA ASP A 275 -13.43 -14.59 8.34
C ASP A 275 -12.40 -14.13 7.30
N PHE A 276 -12.53 -14.68 6.11
CA PHE A 276 -11.74 -14.36 4.94
C PHE A 276 -12.66 -13.82 3.84
N THR A 277 -12.40 -12.59 3.40
CA THR A 277 -13.10 -11.96 2.28
C THR A 277 -12.12 -11.79 1.14
N LEU A 278 -12.42 -12.39 -0.01
CA LEU A 278 -11.63 -12.25 -1.24
C LEU A 278 -12.42 -11.44 -2.27
N VAL A 279 -11.78 -10.40 -2.81
CA VAL A 279 -12.32 -9.55 -3.88
C VAL A 279 -11.38 -9.62 -5.07
N THR A 280 -11.81 -10.29 -6.13
CA THR A 280 -11.07 -10.32 -7.40
C THR A 280 -11.62 -9.26 -8.35
N ILE A 281 -10.73 -8.51 -9.02
CA ILE A 281 -11.10 -7.37 -9.84
C ILE A 281 -10.64 -7.60 -11.28
N PRO A 282 -11.55 -7.97 -12.19
CA PRO A 282 -11.25 -8.06 -13.62
C PRO A 282 -10.79 -6.70 -14.16
N GLY A 283 -9.76 -6.72 -15.01
CA GLY A 283 -9.22 -5.50 -15.64
C GLY A 283 -8.25 -4.68 -14.80
N ALA A 284 -8.16 -4.91 -13.48
CA ALA A 284 -7.11 -4.36 -12.65
C ALA A 284 -5.85 -5.22 -12.71
N GLY A 285 -4.68 -4.59 -12.66
CA GLY A 285 -3.38 -5.24 -12.65
C GLY A 285 -2.77 -5.35 -11.26
N HIS A 286 -1.44 -5.34 -11.22
CA HIS A 286 -0.66 -5.49 -9.99
C HIS A 286 -0.93 -4.35 -8.98
N PHE A 287 -1.05 -3.11 -9.44
CA PHE A 287 -1.30 -1.94 -8.57
C PHE A 287 -2.80 -1.69 -8.37
N VAL A 288 -3.50 -2.70 -7.84
CA VAL A 288 -4.97 -2.71 -7.70
C VAL A 288 -5.50 -1.51 -6.89
N GLN A 289 -4.74 -1.01 -5.91
CA GLN A 289 -5.06 0.19 -5.12
C GLN A 289 -5.12 1.46 -5.96
N GLN A 290 -4.54 1.46 -7.15
CA GLN A 290 -4.59 2.57 -8.10
C GLN A 290 -5.49 2.27 -9.29
N ASP A 291 -5.42 1.05 -9.85
CA ASP A 291 -6.22 0.64 -11.00
C ASP A 291 -7.72 0.60 -10.70
N ALA A 292 -8.10 0.27 -9.46
CA ALA A 292 -9.49 0.17 -8.99
C ALA A 292 -9.71 0.93 -7.67
N ALA A 293 -9.13 2.14 -7.56
CA ALA A 293 -9.02 2.88 -6.32
C ALA A 293 -10.36 3.09 -5.59
N ASP A 294 -11.42 3.45 -6.31
CA ASP A 294 -12.74 3.70 -5.73
C ASP A 294 -13.37 2.43 -5.18
N LEU A 295 -13.29 1.32 -5.92
CA LEU A 295 -13.80 0.02 -5.46
C LEU A 295 -13.02 -0.48 -4.24
N VAL A 296 -11.68 -0.38 -4.26
CA VAL A 296 -10.82 -0.74 -3.13
C VAL A 296 -11.18 0.10 -1.90
N SER A 297 -11.22 1.43 -2.05
CA SER A 297 -11.49 2.35 -0.94
C SER A 297 -12.86 2.14 -0.32
N THR A 298 -13.91 2.01 -1.14
CA THR A 298 -15.29 1.80 -0.68
C THR A 298 -15.41 0.45 0.03
N THR A 299 -14.88 -0.61 -0.56
CA THR A 299 -14.93 -1.96 0.03
C THR A 299 -14.16 -2.00 1.35
N MET A 300 -12.97 -1.38 1.43
CA MET A 300 -12.21 -1.27 2.68
C MET A 300 -13.02 -0.53 3.75
N SER A 301 -13.58 0.63 3.42
CA SER A 301 -14.37 1.44 4.34
C SER A 301 -15.56 0.64 4.91
N ASP A 302 -16.32 -0.02 4.05
CA ASP A 302 -17.48 -0.82 4.45
C ASP A 302 -17.09 -2.05 5.28
N TRP A 303 -16.01 -2.72 4.89
CA TRP A 303 -15.54 -3.92 5.58
C TRP A 303 -14.97 -3.60 6.96
N LEU A 304 -14.17 -2.53 7.07
CA LEU A 304 -13.60 -2.04 8.32
C LEU A 304 -14.68 -1.47 9.25
N GLY A 305 -15.63 -0.69 8.73
CA GLY A 305 -16.72 -0.08 9.52
C GLY A 305 -17.61 -1.08 10.24
N ARG A 306 -17.63 -2.36 9.80
CA ARG A 306 -18.34 -3.45 10.49
C ARG A 306 -17.50 -4.15 11.57
N ARG A 307 -16.20 -3.85 11.69
CA ARG A 307 -15.23 -4.60 12.55
C ARG A 307 -14.45 -3.73 13.51
N ILE A 308 -14.19 -2.49 13.14
CA ILE A 308 -13.29 -1.58 13.87
C ILE A 308 -14.12 -0.40 14.37
N HIS A 309 -14.24 -0.28 15.69
CA HIS A 309 -15.07 0.74 16.36
C HIS A 309 -14.27 1.58 17.34
#